data_2a328766a93067df37cd42fddd6f9ec4
#
_entry.id   2a328766a93067df37cd42fddd6f9ec4
#
_cell.length_a   1.000
_cell.length_b   1.000
_cell.length_c   1.000
_cell.angle_alpha   90.00
_cell.angle_beta   90.00
_cell.angle_gamma   90.00
#
_symmetry.space_group_name_H-M   'P 1'
#
loop_
_entity.id
_entity.type
_entity.pdbx_description
1 polymer ?
#
loop_
_entity_poly.entity_id
_entity_poly.type
_entity_poly.pdbx_seq_one_letter_code
_entity_poly.pdbx_strand_id
1 'polypeptide(L)'
;FLRKLIDENLIPDDVKVQVLTQSREHLITKTFEALKGCKNAIVHLYNSTSVLQRDVVFNMDKEEIIGIAVKGAKLIKEEAAKYPETNFQFEYSPESFTGTEMDYALEICEAVMDVWQPTSENKMIINLPSTVEMTTPNRYADQIEWFSKTIKNRDCVSISLHPHNDRGTSTAAAELGLLAGADRIEGTLFGNGERTGNLDILIVGMNMYSQGVDPELDFSNINKIAEIYKDCTKLPIHERHPYVGD
;
A
#
# COMPACT_ATOMS: atom_id res chain seq x y z
N PHE A 1 7.76 -9.24 16.68
CA PHE A 1 6.29 -9.23 16.71
C PHE A 1 5.71 -10.24 15.73
N LEU A 2 5.96 -10.12 14.41
CA LEU A 2 5.40 -10.98 13.36
C LEU A 2 5.66 -12.48 13.62
N ARG A 3 6.91 -12.84 13.97
CA ARG A 3 7.24 -14.24 14.30
C ARG A 3 6.34 -14.81 15.39
N LYS A 4 6.04 -14.03 16.43
CA LYS A 4 5.14 -14.47 17.50
C LYS A 4 3.74 -14.76 16.96
N LEU A 5 3.20 -13.91 16.10
CA LEU A 5 1.88 -14.13 15.50
C LEU A 5 1.83 -15.43 14.67
N ILE A 6 2.90 -15.70 13.91
CA ILE A 6 3.00 -16.89 13.07
C ILE A 6 3.22 -18.14 13.94
N ASP A 7 4.19 -18.10 14.84
CA ASP A 7 4.60 -19.25 15.66
C ASP A 7 3.49 -19.70 16.62
N GLU A 8 2.66 -18.77 17.10
CA GLU A 8 1.51 -19.03 17.97
C GLU A 8 0.19 -19.22 17.20
N ASN A 9 0.23 -19.21 15.85
CA ASN A 9 -0.94 -19.38 14.98
C ASN A 9 -2.08 -18.39 15.29
N LEU A 10 -1.73 -17.12 15.44
CA LEU A 10 -2.66 -16.03 15.81
C LEU A 10 -3.21 -15.27 14.59
N ILE A 11 -2.80 -15.63 13.37
CA ILE A 11 -3.24 -14.98 12.14
C ILE A 11 -4.41 -15.79 11.56
N PRO A 12 -5.60 -15.19 11.40
CA PRO A 12 -6.73 -15.85 10.75
C PRO A 12 -6.40 -16.28 9.31
N ASP A 13 -7.02 -17.35 8.85
CA ASP A 13 -6.74 -17.96 7.53
C ASP A 13 -7.09 -17.05 6.34
N ASP A 14 -8.02 -16.13 6.52
CA ASP A 14 -8.47 -15.14 5.54
C ASP A 14 -7.63 -13.84 5.55
N VAL A 15 -6.69 -13.71 6.49
CA VAL A 15 -5.81 -12.55 6.60
C VAL A 15 -4.49 -12.80 5.87
N LYS A 16 -4.13 -11.86 4.97
CA LYS A 16 -2.79 -11.80 4.36
C LYS A 16 -1.92 -10.85 5.18
N VAL A 17 -0.76 -11.34 5.60
CA VAL A 17 0.23 -10.49 6.28
C VAL A 17 1.02 -9.72 5.24
N GLN A 18 0.98 -8.39 5.31
CA GLN A 18 1.77 -7.53 4.42
C GLN A 18 3.05 -7.07 5.11
N VAL A 19 4.19 -7.26 4.46
CA VAL A 19 5.50 -6.79 4.94
C VAL A 19 6.15 -5.90 3.90
N LEU A 20 6.42 -4.66 4.31
CA LEU A 20 7.10 -3.66 3.50
C LEU A 20 8.61 -3.88 3.52
N THR A 21 9.25 -3.88 2.36
CA THR A 21 10.71 -4.00 2.22
C THR A 21 11.27 -3.07 1.16
N GLN A 22 12.39 -2.44 1.47
CA GLN A 22 13.16 -1.70 0.46
C GLN A 22 13.82 -2.67 -0.53
N SER A 23 14.11 -2.17 -1.74
CA SER A 23 14.86 -2.92 -2.75
C SER A 23 16.34 -3.07 -2.38
N ARG A 24 16.59 -3.80 -1.29
CA ARG A 24 17.93 -4.15 -0.77
C ARG A 24 17.97 -5.62 -0.39
N GLU A 25 18.96 -6.34 -0.89
CA GLU A 25 19.07 -7.80 -0.75
C GLU A 25 18.91 -8.29 0.70
N HIS A 26 19.69 -7.71 1.63
CA HIS A 26 19.64 -8.12 3.03
C HIS A 26 18.28 -7.88 3.71
N LEU A 27 17.54 -6.84 3.29
CA LEU A 27 16.19 -6.56 3.81
C LEU A 27 15.16 -7.52 3.21
N ILE A 28 15.25 -7.82 1.92
CA ILE A 28 14.40 -8.80 1.26
C ILE A 28 14.59 -10.17 1.88
N THR A 29 15.82 -10.65 2.00
CA THR A 29 16.11 -11.94 2.66
C THR A 29 15.55 -11.99 4.07
N LYS A 30 15.73 -10.91 4.85
CA LYS A 30 15.19 -10.83 6.21
C LYS A 30 13.67 -10.84 6.26
N THR A 31 13.01 -10.26 5.27
CA THR A 31 11.55 -10.30 5.12
C THR A 31 11.06 -11.74 4.97
N PHE A 32 11.68 -12.53 4.09
CA PHE A 32 11.31 -13.93 3.91
C PHE A 32 11.59 -14.80 5.14
N GLU A 33 12.70 -14.57 5.85
CA GLU A 33 12.95 -15.21 7.14
C GLU A 33 11.84 -14.91 8.16
N ALA A 34 11.36 -13.65 8.19
CA ALA A 34 10.30 -13.23 9.09
C ALA A 34 8.93 -13.83 8.72
N LEU A 35 8.68 -14.09 7.43
CA LEU A 35 7.43 -14.65 6.91
C LEU A 35 7.39 -16.20 6.92
N LYS A 36 8.50 -16.86 7.20
CA LYS A 36 8.56 -18.34 7.18
C LYS A 36 7.43 -18.98 7.99
N GLY A 37 6.65 -19.86 7.35
CA GLY A 37 5.50 -20.53 7.98
C GLY A 37 4.20 -19.73 7.95
N CYS A 38 4.20 -18.52 7.37
CA CYS A 38 2.97 -17.77 7.13
C CYS A 38 2.17 -18.43 5.99
N LYS A 39 0.85 -18.55 6.15
CA LYS A 39 -0.02 -19.16 5.14
C LYS A 39 -0.22 -18.26 3.93
N ASN A 40 -0.55 -16.99 4.18
CA ASN A 40 -0.81 -15.98 3.14
C ASN A 40 -0.01 -14.71 3.43
N ALA A 41 0.78 -14.25 2.47
CA ALA A 41 1.63 -13.08 2.65
C ALA A 41 1.62 -12.16 1.41
N ILE A 42 1.70 -10.85 1.67
CA ILE A 42 2.00 -9.84 0.66
C ILE A 42 3.42 -9.34 0.91
N VAL A 43 4.29 -9.50 -0.07
CA VAL A 43 5.63 -8.89 -0.04
C VAL A 43 5.57 -7.59 -0.79
N HIS A 44 5.68 -6.48 -0.05
CA HIS A 44 5.53 -5.13 -0.57
C HIS A 44 6.91 -4.49 -0.80
N LEU A 45 7.35 -4.50 -2.05
CA LEU A 45 8.59 -3.86 -2.48
C LEU A 45 8.37 -2.38 -2.75
N TYR A 46 9.31 -1.53 -2.34
CA TYR A 46 9.32 -0.13 -2.72
C TYR A 46 10.73 0.40 -2.98
N ASN A 47 10.80 1.41 -3.81
CA ASN A 47 11.94 2.31 -3.93
C ASN A 47 11.46 3.69 -4.38
N SER A 48 12.20 4.71 -4.01
CA SER A 48 11.87 6.09 -4.33
C SER A 48 12.08 6.41 -5.81
N THR A 49 11.11 7.12 -6.40
CA THR A 49 11.07 7.38 -7.85
C THR A 49 10.96 8.86 -8.21
N SER A 50 10.69 9.74 -7.23
CA SER A 50 10.48 11.17 -7.51
C SER A 50 11.71 11.85 -8.08
N VAL A 51 11.47 12.91 -8.85
CA VAL A 51 12.55 13.78 -9.41
C VAL A 51 13.53 14.19 -8.33
N LEU A 52 13.02 14.73 -7.22
CA LEU A 52 13.85 15.20 -6.11
C LEU A 52 14.77 14.11 -5.54
N GLN A 53 14.23 12.89 -5.36
CA GLN A 53 15.00 11.80 -4.78
C GLN A 53 16.03 11.26 -5.76
N ARG A 54 15.71 11.18 -7.05
CA ARG A 54 16.67 10.79 -8.09
C ARG A 54 17.84 11.78 -8.16
N ASP A 55 17.54 13.08 -8.19
CA ASP A 55 18.56 14.12 -8.42
C ASP A 55 19.41 14.39 -7.18
N VAL A 56 18.80 14.40 -5.97
CA VAL A 56 19.47 14.89 -4.75
C VAL A 56 19.92 13.75 -3.84
N VAL A 57 19.14 12.66 -3.73
CA VAL A 57 19.42 11.56 -2.79
C VAL A 57 20.26 10.48 -3.45
N PHE A 58 19.84 10.01 -4.62
CA PHE A 58 20.51 8.90 -5.31
C PHE A 58 21.56 9.37 -6.30
N ASN A 59 21.39 10.54 -6.90
CA ASN A 59 22.19 11.01 -8.02
C ASN A 59 22.22 9.95 -9.14
N MET A 60 21.05 9.45 -9.50
CA MET A 60 20.81 8.37 -10.46
C MET A 60 19.77 8.80 -11.49
N ASP A 61 19.93 8.30 -12.71
CA ASP A 61 18.93 8.49 -13.76
C ASP A 61 17.74 7.53 -13.64
N LYS A 62 16.77 7.65 -14.55
CA LYS A 62 15.54 6.84 -14.57
C LYS A 62 15.85 5.35 -14.77
N GLU A 63 16.77 5.01 -15.64
CA GLU A 63 17.14 3.62 -15.96
C GLU A 63 17.81 2.94 -14.78
N GLU A 64 18.69 3.63 -14.07
CA GLU A 64 19.37 3.14 -12.88
C GLU A 64 18.36 2.85 -11.75
N ILE A 65 17.38 3.74 -11.55
CA ILE A 65 16.30 3.54 -10.55
C ILE A 65 15.39 2.38 -10.94
N ILE A 66 15.03 2.21 -12.22
CA ILE A 66 14.31 1.01 -12.71
C ILE A 66 15.13 -0.25 -12.43
N GLY A 67 16.44 -0.19 -12.65
CA GLY A 67 17.36 -1.29 -12.33
C GLY A 67 17.29 -1.74 -10.88
N ILE A 68 17.16 -0.80 -9.93
CA ILE A 68 16.96 -1.09 -8.50
C ILE A 68 15.65 -1.85 -8.28
N ALA A 69 14.54 -1.39 -8.84
CA ALA A 69 13.23 -2.02 -8.69
C ALA A 69 13.21 -3.44 -9.29
N VAL A 70 13.70 -3.59 -10.52
CA VAL A 70 13.77 -4.86 -11.23
C VAL A 70 14.66 -5.88 -10.51
N LYS A 71 15.82 -5.44 -9.99
CA LYS A 71 16.70 -6.31 -9.19
C LYS A 71 15.99 -6.80 -7.93
N GLY A 72 15.30 -5.91 -7.21
CA GLY A 72 14.53 -6.28 -6.03
C GLY A 72 13.39 -7.25 -6.35
N ALA A 73 12.65 -7.01 -7.43
CA ALA A 73 11.56 -7.89 -7.87
C ALA A 73 12.07 -9.30 -8.24
N LYS A 74 13.19 -9.41 -8.94
CA LYS A 74 13.83 -10.70 -9.25
C LYS A 74 14.20 -11.46 -8.00
N LEU A 75 14.83 -10.80 -7.04
CA LEU A 75 15.22 -11.42 -5.77
C LEU A 75 14.00 -11.89 -4.98
N ILE A 76 12.94 -11.09 -4.91
CA ILE A 76 11.68 -11.50 -4.24
C ILE A 76 11.10 -12.74 -4.91
N LYS A 77 11.08 -12.79 -6.25
CA LYS A 77 10.59 -13.97 -7.00
C LYS A 77 11.41 -15.23 -6.70
N GLU A 78 12.74 -15.09 -6.63
CA GLU A 78 13.67 -16.17 -6.27
C GLU A 78 13.47 -16.63 -4.81
N GLU A 79 13.32 -15.69 -3.88
CA GLU A 79 13.07 -16.02 -2.47
C GLU A 79 11.70 -16.68 -2.28
N ALA A 80 10.63 -16.16 -2.90
CA ALA A 80 9.29 -16.74 -2.81
C ALA A 80 9.26 -18.21 -3.26
N ALA A 81 10.02 -18.55 -4.30
CA ALA A 81 10.11 -19.93 -4.79
C ALA A 81 10.68 -20.94 -3.79
N LYS A 82 11.38 -20.47 -2.74
CA LYS A 82 11.92 -21.33 -1.66
C LYS A 82 10.89 -21.73 -0.61
N TYR A 83 9.69 -21.10 -0.62
CA TYR A 83 8.62 -21.30 0.36
C TYR A 83 7.30 -21.65 -0.35
N PRO A 84 7.22 -22.82 -1.03
CA PRO A 84 6.04 -23.19 -1.83
C PRO A 84 4.76 -23.40 -1.01
N GLU A 85 4.89 -23.52 0.31
CA GLU A 85 3.78 -23.63 1.25
C GLU A 85 3.07 -22.32 1.55
N THR A 86 3.70 -21.19 1.24
CA THR A 86 3.15 -19.84 1.45
C THR A 86 2.52 -19.32 0.17
N ASN A 87 1.27 -18.86 0.25
CA ASN A 87 0.61 -18.16 -0.85
C ASN A 87 1.09 -16.70 -0.89
N PHE A 88 2.04 -16.39 -1.77
CA PHE A 88 2.56 -15.04 -1.94
C PHE A 88 1.77 -14.24 -2.96
N GLN A 89 1.42 -13.03 -2.58
CA GLN A 89 1.04 -11.96 -3.49
C GLN A 89 2.14 -10.90 -3.48
N PHE A 90 2.42 -10.32 -4.63
CA PHE A 90 3.44 -9.30 -4.75
C PHE A 90 2.82 -7.90 -4.84
N GLU A 91 3.44 -6.95 -4.17
CA GLU A 91 3.08 -5.54 -4.20
C GLU A 91 4.29 -4.68 -4.51
N TYR A 92 4.10 -3.64 -5.32
CA TYR A 92 5.12 -2.66 -5.63
C TYR A 92 4.60 -1.23 -5.47
N SER A 93 5.42 -0.38 -4.83
CA SER A 93 5.18 1.06 -4.75
C SER A 93 6.33 1.84 -5.40
N PRO A 94 6.06 2.67 -6.43
CA PRO A 94 6.93 3.77 -6.80
C PRO A 94 6.79 4.87 -5.73
N GLU A 95 7.63 4.81 -4.69
CA GLU A 95 7.55 5.73 -3.55
C GLU A 95 7.64 7.19 -4.00
N SER A 96 6.84 8.06 -3.40
CA SER A 96 6.64 9.45 -3.83
C SER A 96 6.03 9.57 -5.23
N PHE A 97 5.03 8.71 -5.54
CA PHE A 97 4.33 8.70 -6.82
C PHE A 97 3.84 10.08 -7.23
N THR A 98 3.28 10.88 -6.30
CA THR A 98 2.79 12.24 -6.58
C THR A 98 3.89 13.24 -6.96
N GLY A 99 5.15 12.92 -6.71
CA GLY A 99 6.33 13.70 -7.12
C GLY A 99 7.11 13.07 -8.29
N THR A 100 6.54 12.04 -8.92
CA THR A 100 7.12 11.29 -10.03
C THR A 100 6.39 11.65 -11.33
N GLU A 101 7.09 11.72 -12.44
CA GLU A 101 6.46 11.90 -13.76
C GLU A 101 5.57 10.69 -14.07
N MET A 102 4.38 10.92 -14.59
CA MET A 102 3.35 9.90 -14.77
C MET A 102 3.77 8.79 -15.74
N ASP A 103 4.39 9.15 -16.85
CA ASP A 103 4.94 8.22 -17.84
C ASP A 103 6.04 7.34 -17.22
N TYR A 104 6.91 7.94 -16.42
CA TYR A 104 7.97 7.21 -15.74
C TYR A 104 7.43 6.31 -14.60
N ALA A 105 6.43 6.76 -13.85
CA ALA A 105 5.77 5.92 -12.86
C ALA A 105 5.12 4.68 -13.51
N LEU A 106 4.53 4.84 -14.69
CA LEU A 106 4.00 3.73 -15.46
C LEU A 106 5.11 2.78 -15.92
N GLU A 107 6.19 3.32 -16.52
CA GLU A 107 7.32 2.56 -17.03
C GLU A 107 7.96 1.66 -15.96
N ILE A 108 8.26 2.21 -14.77
CA ILE A 108 8.87 1.44 -13.68
C ILE A 108 7.92 0.37 -13.14
N CYS A 109 6.63 0.66 -13.01
CA CYS A 109 5.63 -0.33 -12.59
C CYS A 109 5.53 -1.47 -13.60
N GLU A 110 5.49 -1.17 -14.88
CA GLU A 110 5.44 -2.18 -15.95
C GLU A 110 6.72 -3.02 -16.04
N ALA A 111 7.89 -2.42 -15.80
CA ALA A 111 9.15 -3.15 -15.71
C ALA A 111 9.17 -4.16 -14.55
N VAL A 112 8.59 -3.81 -13.41
CA VAL A 112 8.43 -4.73 -12.27
C VAL A 112 7.38 -5.81 -12.57
N MET A 113 6.26 -5.47 -13.22
CA MET A 113 5.26 -6.44 -13.66
C MET A 113 5.85 -7.48 -14.61
N ASP A 114 6.75 -7.08 -15.50
CA ASP A 114 7.44 -8.00 -16.44
C ASP A 114 8.31 -9.03 -15.72
N VAL A 115 8.82 -8.72 -14.55
CA VAL A 115 9.56 -9.68 -13.71
C VAL A 115 8.59 -10.63 -13.02
N TRP A 116 7.55 -10.10 -12.37
CA TRP A 116 6.61 -10.90 -11.57
C TRP A 116 5.69 -11.73 -12.44
N GLN A 117 5.19 -11.18 -13.56
CA GLN A 117 4.25 -11.80 -14.49
C GLN A 117 2.93 -12.17 -13.81
N PRO A 118 2.18 -11.15 -13.32
CA PRO A 118 0.90 -11.39 -12.66
C PRO A 118 -0.13 -11.96 -13.63
N THR A 119 -1.13 -12.67 -13.07
CA THR A 119 -2.29 -13.18 -13.80
C THR A 119 -3.58 -12.59 -13.22
N SER A 120 -4.71 -12.82 -13.89
CA SER A 120 -6.04 -12.42 -13.38
C SER A 120 -6.41 -13.12 -12.07
N GLU A 121 -5.89 -14.33 -11.85
CA GLU A 121 -6.12 -15.14 -10.65
C GLU A 121 -5.16 -14.77 -9.50
N ASN A 122 -3.95 -14.32 -9.83
CA ASN A 122 -2.97 -13.84 -8.85
C ASN A 122 -2.47 -12.44 -9.25
N LYS A 123 -3.31 -11.46 -9.00
CA LYS A 123 -3.05 -10.06 -9.35
C LYS A 123 -1.88 -9.50 -8.54
N MET A 124 -1.04 -8.74 -9.21
CA MET A 124 -0.07 -7.89 -8.54
C MET A 124 -0.75 -6.63 -8.01
N ILE A 125 -0.39 -6.20 -6.83
CA ILE A 125 -0.81 -4.90 -6.30
C ILE A 125 0.19 -3.85 -6.76
N ILE A 126 -0.30 -2.81 -7.42
CA ILE A 126 0.45 -1.59 -7.70
C ILE A 126 -0.10 -0.52 -6.76
N ASN A 127 0.69 -0.15 -5.78
CA ASN A 127 0.30 0.84 -4.80
C ASN A 127 0.89 2.21 -5.17
N LEU A 128 0.02 3.20 -5.34
CA LEU A 128 0.36 4.54 -5.82
C LEU A 128 0.31 5.54 -4.66
N PRO A 129 1.38 5.69 -3.86
CA PRO A 129 1.31 6.45 -2.63
C PRO A 129 1.36 7.96 -2.87
N SER A 130 0.46 8.68 -2.22
CA SER A 130 0.65 10.11 -1.95
C SER A 130 1.51 10.21 -0.67
N THR A 131 2.80 9.89 -0.81
CA THR A 131 3.79 9.85 0.29
C THR A 131 3.85 11.17 1.04
N VAL A 132 3.68 12.27 0.31
CA VAL A 132 3.36 13.60 0.83
C VAL A 132 2.20 14.13 -0.02
N GLU A 133 1.21 14.74 0.60
CA GLU A 133 0.10 15.38 -0.11
C GLU A 133 0.59 16.64 -0.86
N MET A 134 1.19 16.44 -2.04
CA MET A 134 1.76 17.52 -2.87
C MET A 134 0.71 18.25 -3.71
N THR A 135 -0.49 17.66 -3.86
CA THR A 135 -1.54 18.18 -4.75
C THR A 135 -2.93 18.06 -4.13
N THR A 136 -3.94 18.59 -4.81
CA THR A 136 -5.34 18.48 -4.38
C THR A 136 -5.90 17.07 -4.69
N PRO A 137 -6.92 16.59 -3.93
CA PRO A 137 -7.50 15.27 -4.11
C PRO A 137 -7.97 14.95 -5.53
N ASN A 138 -8.58 15.93 -6.21
CA ASN A 138 -9.05 15.76 -7.59
C ASN A 138 -7.88 15.54 -8.56
N ARG A 139 -6.75 16.22 -8.38
CA ARG A 139 -5.56 15.97 -9.24
C ARG A 139 -4.93 14.61 -8.97
N TYR A 140 -4.94 14.17 -7.72
CA TYR A 140 -4.52 12.80 -7.42
C TYR A 140 -5.43 11.78 -8.09
N ALA A 141 -6.75 11.99 -8.03
CA ALA A 141 -7.73 11.14 -8.72
C ALA A 141 -7.52 11.14 -10.25
N ASP A 142 -7.25 12.30 -10.87
CA ASP A 142 -6.91 12.39 -12.30
C ASP A 142 -5.69 11.54 -12.66
N GLN A 143 -4.66 11.54 -11.80
CA GLN A 143 -3.47 10.70 -11.96
C GLN A 143 -3.82 9.20 -11.87
N ILE A 144 -4.67 8.82 -10.93
CA ILE A 144 -5.13 7.43 -10.76
C ILE A 144 -5.95 6.98 -11.97
N GLU A 145 -6.88 7.82 -12.45
CA GLU A 145 -7.67 7.51 -13.64
C GLU A 145 -6.80 7.29 -14.88
N TRP A 146 -5.85 8.21 -15.11
CA TRP A 146 -4.92 8.08 -16.21
C TRP A 146 -4.09 6.80 -16.11
N PHE A 147 -3.52 6.51 -14.92
CA PHE A 147 -2.73 5.32 -14.68
C PHE A 147 -3.54 4.04 -14.90
N SER A 148 -4.76 3.99 -14.34
CA SER A 148 -5.67 2.85 -14.48
C SER A 148 -6.07 2.56 -15.93
N LYS A 149 -6.21 3.60 -16.75
CA LYS A 149 -6.55 3.46 -18.17
C LYS A 149 -5.36 3.12 -19.07
N THR A 150 -4.13 3.36 -18.59
CA THR A 150 -2.92 3.27 -19.43
C THR A 150 -2.10 2.01 -19.16
N ILE A 151 -2.10 1.52 -17.90
CA ILE A 151 -1.30 0.36 -17.51
C ILE A 151 -1.68 -0.88 -18.30
N LYS A 152 -0.66 -1.61 -18.81
CA LYS A 152 -0.86 -2.86 -19.53
C LYS A 152 -1.47 -3.94 -18.63
N ASN A 153 -2.23 -4.87 -19.21
CA ASN A 153 -2.82 -6.01 -18.50
C ASN A 153 -3.55 -5.58 -17.20
N ARG A 154 -4.39 -4.54 -17.29
CA ARG A 154 -5.13 -3.94 -16.17
C ARG A 154 -5.88 -4.98 -15.31
N ASP A 155 -6.38 -6.03 -15.93
CA ASP A 155 -7.08 -7.14 -15.28
C ASP A 155 -6.18 -8.02 -14.39
N CYS A 156 -4.86 -7.97 -14.60
CA CYS A 156 -3.85 -8.64 -13.78
C CYS A 156 -3.31 -7.77 -12.62
N VAL A 157 -3.84 -6.55 -12.45
CA VAL A 157 -3.37 -5.57 -11.47
C VAL A 157 -4.51 -5.16 -10.53
N SER A 158 -4.18 -5.02 -9.25
CA SER A 158 -5.00 -4.32 -8.26
C SER A 158 -4.33 -2.98 -7.97
N ILE A 159 -4.95 -1.87 -8.37
CA ILE A 159 -4.45 -0.52 -8.07
C ILE A 159 -4.84 -0.17 -6.65
N SER A 160 -3.85 0.08 -5.81
CA SER A 160 -3.98 0.46 -4.41
C SER A 160 -3.61 1.93 -4.20
N LEU A 161 -4.30 2.59 -3.29
CA LEU A 161 -4.03 3.98 -2.90
C LEU A 161 -3.49 4.00 -1.48
N HIS A 162 -2.48 4.85 -1.24
CA HIS A 162 -1.89 5.06 0.09
C HIS A 162 -1.69 6.57 0.34
N PRO A 163 -2.75 7.32 0.59
CA PRO A 163 -2.61 8.74 0.86
C PRO A 163 -2.24 9.01 2.31
N HIS A 164 -1.26 9.90 2.52
CA HIS A 164 -0.99 10.56 3.79
C HIS A 164 -1.89 11.78 3.96
N ASN A 165 -1.86 12.40 5.12
CA ASN A 165 -2.82 13.44 5.53
C ASN A 165 -2.16 14.80 5.79
N ASP A 166 -1.10 15.16 5.06
CA ASP A 166 -0.32 16.38 5.29
C ASP A 166 -1.14 17.67 5.10
N ARG A 167 -2.16 17.63 4.25
CA ARG A 167 -3.09 18.72 3.97
C ARG A 167 -4.45 18.56 4.64
N GLY A 168 -4.67 17.44 5.36
CA GLY A 168 -5.96 17.10 5.95
C GLY A 168 -6.99 16.61 4.91
N THR A 169 -6.56 16.11 3.74
CA THR A 169 -7.45 15.75 2.64
C THR A 169 -7.35 14.30 2.20
N SER A 170 -6.69 13.43 2.99
CA SER A 170 -6.48 12.02 2.65
C SER A 170 -7.77 11.24 2.37
N THR A 171 -8.83 11.48 3.16
CA THR A 171 -10.14 10.85 2.95
C THR A 171 -10.70 11.22 1.58
N ALA A 172 -10.72 12.50 1.23
CA ALA A 172 -11.20 12.95 -0.08
C ALA A 172 -10.34 12.41 -1.22
N ALA A 173 -9.01 12.31 -1.03
CA ALA A 173 -8.10 11.73 -2.01
C ALA A 173 -8.40 10.24 -2.26
N ALA A 174 -8.68 9.47 -1.19
CA ALA A 174 -9.05 8.06 -1.31
C ALA A 174 -10.40 7.87 -1.99
N GLU A 175 -11.44 8.61 -1.57
CA GLU A 175 -12.79 8.50 -2.16
C GLU A 175 -12.76 8.84 -3.66
N LEU A 176 -12.16 9.96 -4.03
CA LEU A 176 -12.05 10.34 -5.45
C LEU A 176 -11.17 9.37 -6.25
N GLY A 177 -10.10 8.83 -5.64
CA GLY A 177 -9.25 7.84 -6.28
C GLY A 177 -9.97 6.49 -6.52
N LEU A 178 -10.82 6.05 -5.60
CA LEU A 178 -11.71 4.88 -5.80
C LEU A 178 -12.69 5.13 -6.96
N LEU A 179 -13.32 6.30 -7.00
CA LEU A 179 -14.18 6.70 -8.11
C LEU A 179 -13.44 6.80 -9.45
N ALA A 180 -12.14 7.08 -9.41
CA ALA A 180 -11.25 7.14 -10.58
C ALA A 180 -10.77 5.76 -11.06
N GLY A 181 -11.15 4.67 -10.39
CA GLY A 181 -10.87 3.30 -10.82
C GLY A 181 -9.79 2.57 -10.04
N ALA A 182 -9.43 3.01 -8.83
CA ALA A 182 -8.64 2.20 -7.91
C ALA A 182 -9.48 1.06 -7.33
N ASP A 183 -8.81 -0.05 -7.00
CA ASP A 183 -9.44 -1.28 -6.51
C ASP A 183 -9.29 -1.45 -4.99
N ARG A 184 -8.32 -0.77 -4.38
CA ARG A 184 -7.90 -1.00 -3.00
C ARG A 184 -7.39 0.29 -2.38
N ILE A 185 -7.50 0.40 -1.07
CA ILE A 185 -6.84 1.45 -0.29
C ILE A 185 -5.98 0.84 0.83
N GLU A 186 -4.97 1.58 1.24
CA GLU A 186 -4.19 1.37 2.44
C GLU A 186 -4.33 2.56 3.37
N GLY A 187 -4.43 2.27 4.65
CA GLY A 187 -4.55 3.27 5.68
C GLY A 187 -4.42 2.66 7.06
N THR A 188 -4.78 3.42 8.07
CA THR A 188 -4.67 2.99 9.46
C THR A 188 -5.97 3.25 10.20
N LEU A 189 -6.15 2.56 11.31
CA LEU A 189 -7.25 2.89 12.22
C LEU A 189 -7.00 4.27 12.82
N PHE A 190 -8.02 5.12 12.76
CA PHE A 190 -8.02 6.50 13.29
C PHE A 190 -6.92 7.39 12.70
N GLY A 191 -6.43 7.08 11.51
CA GLY A 191 -5.45 7.88 10.79
C GLY A 191 -4.06 7.93 11.41
N ASN A 192 -3.74 7.00 12.34
CA ASN A 192 -2.42 6.96 12.96
C ASN A 192 -1.33 6.74 11.92
N GLY A 193 -0.24 7.49 12.01
CA GLY A 193 0.85 7.35 11.06
C GLY A 193 1.90 8.45 11.16
N GLU A 194 2.70 8.57 10.11
CA GLU A 194 3.76 9.58 10.04
C GLU A 194 3.20 11.00 9.98
N ARG A 195 3.92 11.94 10.54
CA ARG A 195 3.64 13.39 10.49
C ARG A 195 2.23 13.73 11.00
N THR A 196 1.32 14.10 10.08
CA THR A 196 -0.09 14.43 10.37
C THR A 196 -1.03 13.25 10.27
N GLY A 197 -0.49 12.05 9.99
CA GLY A 197 -1.21 10.79 9.90
C GLY A 197 -1.36 10.25 8.47
N ASN A 198 -1.95 9.08 8.41
CA ASN A 198 -2.35 8.38 7.19
C ASN A 198 -3.85 8.55 6.94
N LEU A 199 -4.30 7.98 5.82
CA LEU A 199 -5.71 7.75 5.58
C LEU A 199 -6.35 6.98 6.74
N ASP A 200 -7.45 7.48 7.24
CA ASP A 200 -8.28 6.77 8.20
C ASP A 200 -9.25 5.82 7.47
N ILE A 201 -8.96 4.52 7.56
CA ILE A 201 -9.77 3.49 6.89
C ILE A 201 -11.18 3.37 7.47
N LEU A 202 -11.36 3.72 8.75
CA LEU A 202 -12.67 3.71 9.39
C LEU A 202 -13.57 4.79 8.79
N ILE A 203 -13.05 6.00 8.61
CA ILE A 203 -13.82 7.09 8.00
C ILE A 203 -14.22 6.71 6.58
N VAL A 204 -13.28 6.23 5.76
CA VAL A 204 -13.59 5.84 4.37
C VAL A 204 -14.60 4.70 4.33
N GLY A 205 -14.44 3.65 5.14
CA GLY A 205 -15.40 2.54 5.20
C GLY A 205 -16.80 2.99 5.61
N MET A 206 -16.91 3.86 6.63
CA MET A 206 -18.20 4.40 7.06
C MET A 206 -18.83 5.35 6.02
N ASN A 207 -17.99 6.14 5.33
CA ASN A 207 -18.46 7.00 4.24
C ASN A 207 -19.00 6.17 3.07
N MET A 208 -18.29 5.09 2.66
CA MET A 208 -18.79 4.15 1.62
C MET A 208 -20.14 3.57 2.03
N TYR A 209 -20.27 3.09 3.25
CA TYR A 209 -21.51 2.54 3.78
C TYR A 209 -22.65 3.56 3.74
N SER A 210 -22.38 4.82 4.09
CA SER A 210 -23.36 5.92 4.04
C SER A 210 -23.88 6.20 2.62
N GLN A 211 -23.12 5.83 1.61
CA GLN A 211 -23.48 5.93 0.18
C GLN A 211 -24.05 4.63 -0.40
N GLY A 212 -24.33 3.64 0.45
CA GLY A 212 -24.90 2.35 0.03
C GLY A 212 -23.87 1.37 -0.57
N VAL A 213 -22.59 1.59 -0.35
CA VAL A 213 -21.50 0.69 -0.76
C VAL A 213 -20.99 -0.02 0.47
N ASP A 214 -21.18 -1.33 0.57
CA ASP A 214 -20.66 -2.13 1.67
C ASP A 214 -19.14 -2.31 1.51
N PRO A 215 -18.32 -1.80 2.45
CA PRO A 215 -16.86 -1.96 2.41
C PRO A 215 -16.41 -3.36 2.85
N GLU A 216 -17.34 -4.25 3.22
CA GLU A 216 -17.09 -5.59 3.80
C GLU A 216 -16.23 -5.53 5.08
N LEU A 217 -16.32 -4.44 5.83
CA LEU A 217 -15.63 -4.22 7.10
C LEU A 217 -16.63 -4.19 8.25
N ASP A 218 -16.34 -4.88 9.34
CA ASP A 218 -17.19 -4.90 10.52
C ASP A 218 -16.74 -3.85 11.55
N PHE A 219 -17.42 -2.70 11.54
CA PHE A 219 -17.29 -1.64 12.54
C PHE A 219 -18.46 -1.61 13.55
N SER A 220 -19.24 -2.68 13.66
CA SER A 220 -20.42 -2.73 14.55
C SER A 220 -20.09 -2.49 16.02
N ASN A 221 -18.85 -2.81 16.43
CA ASN A 221 -18.35 -2.53 17.78
C ASN A 221 -17.21 -1.50 17.76
N ILE A 222 -17.47 -0.34 17.18
CA ILE A 222 -16.48 0.73 16.98
C ILE A 222 -15.83 1.20 18.30
N ASN A 223 -16.59 1.23 19.40
CA ASN A 223 -16.07 1.62 20.72
C ASN A 223 -15.00 0.64 21.21
N LYS A 224 -15.20 -0.66 20.98
CA LYS A 224 -14.20 -1.66 21.34
C LYS A 224 -12.92 -1.54 20.50
N ILE A 225 -13.08 -1.22 19.22
CA ILE A 225 -11.95 -0.96 18.31
C ILE A 225 -11.17 0.26 18.81
N ALA A 226 -11.87 1.33 19.21
CA ALA A 226 -11.24 2.54 19.77
C ALA A 226 -10.50 2.28 21.09
N GLU A 227 -11.06 1.46 21.98
CA GLU A 227 -10.38 1.03 23.22
C GLU A 227 -9.08 0.28 22.91
N ILE A 228 -9.14 -0.72 22.04
CA ILE A 228 -7.96 -1.51 21.63
C ILE A 228 -6.90 -0.61 20.99
N TYR A 229 -7.30 0.30 20.11
CA TYR A 229 -6.39 1.27 19.50
C TYR A 229 -5.67 2.12 20.56
N LYS A 230 -6.44 2.74 21.49
CA LYS A 230 -5.88 3.57 22.57
C LYS A 230 -4.93 2.76 23.46
N ASP A 231 -5.28 1.50 23.74
CA ASP A 231 -4.43 0.63 24.56
C ASP A 231 -3.13 0.21 23.85
N CYS A 232 -3.19 -0.10 22.57
CA CYS A 232 -2.02 -0.52 21.78
C CYS A 232 -1.08 0.64 21.46
N THR A 233 -1.61 1.78 21.03
CA THR A 233 -0.82 2.92 20.55
C THR A 233 -0.43 3.90 21.64
N LYS A 234 -1.19 3.96 22.73
CA LYS A 234 -1.13 4.98 23.79
C LYS A 234 -1.40 6.41 23.27
N LEU A 235 -2.02 6.50 22.09
CA LEU A 235 -2.41 7.78 21.50
C LEU A 235 -3.91 8.03 21.70
N PRO A 236 -4.32 9.30 21.94
CA PRO A 236 -5.73 9.64 22.02
C PRO A 236 -6.35 9.63 20.62
N ILE A 237 -7.65 9.32 20.55
CA ILE A 237 -8.47 9.66 19.40
C ILE A 237 -9.02 11.06 19.66
N HIS A 238 -9.04 11.91 18.62
CA HIS A 238 -9.54 13.28 18.75
C HIS A 238 -11.02 13.27 19.17
N GLU A 239 -11.40 14.09 20.15
CA GLU A 239 -12.76 14.16 20.71
C GLU A 239 -13.87 14.43 19.67
N ARG A 240 -13.51 15.07 18.55
CA ARG A 240 -14.41 15.37 17.43
C ARG A 240 -14.12 14.50 16.20
N HIS A 241 -13.59 13.29 16.44
CA HIS A 241 -13.33 12.35 15.34
C HIS A 241 -14.67 11.93 14.70
N PRO A 242 -14.81 11.96 13.36
CA PRO A 242 -15.99 11.43 12.69
C PRO A 242 -16.29 10.00 13.13
N TYR A 243 -17.57 9.72 13.46
CA TYR A 243 -18.09 8.42 13.90
C TYR A 243 -17.66 7.91 15.28
N VAL A 244 -16.60 8.46 15.91
CA VAL A 244 -16.03 7.92 17.16
C VAL A 244 -15.77 9.01 18.21
N GLY A 245 -16.04 10.26 17.90
CA GLY A 245 -15.91 11.37 18.86
C GLY A 245 -16.87 11.24 20.05
N ASP A 246 -16.45 11.72 21.23
CA ASP A 246 -17.24 11.77 22.46
C ASP A 246 -18.25 12.92 22.43
#